data_bce205d2e40577e5f368c28182de572e
#
_entry.id   bce205d2e40577e5f368c28182de572e
#
_cell.length_a   1.000
_cell.length_b   1.000
_cell.length_c   1.000
_cell.angle_alpha   90.00
_cell.angle_beta   90.00
_cell.angle_gamma   90.00
#
_symmetry.space_group_name_H-M   'P 1'
#
loop_
_entity.id
_entity.type
_entity.pdbx_description
1 polymer ?
#
loop_
_entity_poly.entity_id
_entity_poly.type
_entity_poly.pdbx_seq_one_letter_code
_entity_poly.pdbx_strand_id
1 'polypeptide(L)'
;MDGRFGGIKHEPMGNLAFENSRARSAGKSSQTQEGEKIGKGEKIGENAGEGNGGKSGYAQLGKLRMYYEIHGEGGTPLVLIHGGGSTIPVTFGFTLGMFASDRMVIAVEMPAHGRTRDTGEPITFRQDADYVAALLEYLGIGKADVFGFSNGGHTAIEIGIRHPEVVNRLVIASAFYRRDGAFAGFWDGFASATVDMMPPELKAASLKTDPDLEHLQVMFDRDVARMIAFQDWTDEEMASIKVKTLVFSADHDVNTVEHAVRMSKVIPNADLVVVPGTHGSYLGDSLLGDGVNGSRMAEITVALVKEFLDK
;
A
#
# COMPACT_ATOMS: atom_id res chain seq x y z
N MET A 1 -35.03 -26.63 26.08
CA MET A 1 -33.64 -26.38 26.48
C MET A 1 -33.20 -25.15 25.69
N ASP A 2 -33.30 -23.99 26.35
CA ASP A 2 -33.01 -22.67 25.75
C ASP A 2 -31.53 -22.41 25.76
N GLY A 3 -30.91 -22.25 24.57
CA GLY A 3 -29.54 -21.81 24.40
C GLY A 3 -29.50 -20.36 23.91
N ARG A 4 -29.25 -19.41 24.81
CA ARG A 4 -29.10 -17.98 24.49
C ARG A 4 -27.78 -17.73 23.82
N PHE A 5 -27.81 -17.26 22.59
CA PHE A 5 -26.64 -16.62 21.95
C PHE A 5 -26.63 -15.15 22.35
N GLY A 6 -25.63 -14.75 23.13
CA GLY A 6 -25.36 -13.36 23.48
C GLY A 6 -24.83 -12.61 22.29
N GLY A 7 -25.59 -11.68 21.75
CA GLY A 7 -25.13 -10.78 20.71
C GLY A 7 -24.14 -9.75 21.28
N ILE A 8 -22.99 -9.67 20.68
CA ILE A 8 -22.00 -8.59 20.91
C ILE A 8 -22.57 -7.34 20.23
N LYS A 9 -22.90 -6.34 21.04
CA LYS A 9 -23.36 -5.04 20.54
C LYS A 9 -22.14 -4.24 20.09
N HIS A 10 -22.07 -3.94 18.79
CA HIS A 10 -21.22 -2.87 18.27
C HIS A 10 -21.84 -1.53 18.68
N GLU A 11 -21.12 -0.73 19.45
CA GLU A 11 -21.48 0.68 19.63
C GLU A 11 -20.98 1.48 18.43
N PRO A 12 -21.84 2.28 17.77
CA PRO A 12 -21.40 3.16 16.69
C PRO A 12 -20.73 4.40 17.27
N MET A 13 -19.57 4.77 16.73
CA MET A 13 -18.96 6.06 16.96
C MET A 13 -19.92 7.19 16.55
N GLY A 14 -20.04 8.18 17.44
CA GLY A 14 -21.09 9.17 17.50
C GLY A 14 -21.45 9.91 16.21
N ASN A 15 -22.76 10.08 16.03
CA ASN A 15 -23.38 10.94 15.05
C ASN A 15 -23.02 12.42 15.27
N LEU A 16 -22.36 13.03 14.30
CA LEU A 16 -22.33 14.48 14.15
C LEU A 16 -23.04 14.83 12.83
N ALA A 17 -24.22 15.42 12.97
CA ALA A 17 -25.00 15.97 11.88
C ALA A 17 -24.35 17.26 11.37
N PHE A 18 -24.21 17.42 10.06
CA PHE A 18 -23.78 18.68 9.43
C PHE A 18 -24.82 19.16 8.42
N GLU A 19 -25.19 20.43 8.58
CA GLU A 19 -26.04 21.18 7.68
C GLU A 19 -25.30 21.57 6.38
N ASN A 20 -26.08 21.55 5.28
CA ASN A 20 -25.67 21.92 3.94
C ASN A 20 -25.44 23.43 3.78
N SER A 21 -24.34 23.82 3.15
CA SER A 21 -24.31 25.07 2.37
C SER A 21 -23.68 24.83 0.99
N ARG A 22 -24.48 25.16 -0.03
CA ARG A 22 -24.14 25.07 -1.46
C ARG A 22 -23.29 26.28 -1.88
N ALA A 23 -22.25 26.03 -2.68
CA ALA A 23 -21.85 27.01 -3.71
C ALA A 23 -21.31 26.29 -4.95
N ARG A 24 -21.86 26.64 -6.11
CA ARG A 24 -21.47 26.15 -7.45
C ARG A 24 -20.34 27.03 -8.01
N SER A 25 -19.38 26.44 -8.71
CA SER A 25 -18.88 27.04 -9.95
C SER A 25 -18.25 26.00 -10.87
N ALA A 26 -18.60 26.12 -12.14
CA ALA A 26 -18.16 25.25 -13.23
C ALA A 26 -16.88 25.82 -13.86
N GLY A 27 -15.99 24.94 -14.30
CA GLY A 27 -14.87 25.31 -15.16
C GLY A 27 -14.31 24.08 -15.85
N LYS A 28 -14.64 23.90 -17.15
CA LYS A 28 -14.03 22.91 -18.04
C LYS A 28 -12.65 23.40 -18.49
N SER A 29 -11.61 22.55 -18.42
CA SER A 29 -10.53 22.59 -19.41
C SER A 29 -9.91 21.22 -19.54
N SER A 30 -10.04 20.67 -20.75
CA SER A 30 -9.33 19.50 -21.23
C SER A 30 -7.88 19.88 -21.56
N GLN A 31 -6.90 19.24 -20.93
CA GLN A 31 -5.54 19.20 -21.46
C GLN A 31 -5.01 17.77 -21.34
N THR A 32 -4.80 17.17 -22.51
CA THR A 32 -3.98 16.00 -22.73
C THR A 32 -2.54 16.35 -22.41
N GLN A 33 -1.98 15.78 -21.35
CA GLN A 33 -0.54 15.85 -21.10
C GLN A 33 0.15 14.61 -21.70
N GLU A 34 0.98 14.87 -22.71
CA GLU A 34 1.96 13.93 -23.23
C GLU A 34 3.00 13.62 -22.14
N GLY A 35 3.27 12.32 -21.94
CA GLY A 35 4.25 11.86 -20.96
C GLY A 35 5.68 12.28 -21.32
N GLU A 36 6.28 13.06 -20.48
CA GLU A 36 7.68 13.43 -20.54
C GLU A 36 8.54 12.20 -20.16
N LYS A 37 9.43 11.77 -21.07
CA LYS A 37 10.36 10.66 -20.85
C LYS A 37 11.37 11.02 -19.76
N ILE A 38 11.35 10.27 -18.67
CA ILE A 38 12.33 10.36 -17.57
C ILE A 38 13.71 9.97 -18.12
N GLY A 39 14.66 10.90 -18.04
CA GLY A 39 16.01 10.74 -18.57
C GLY A 39 16.85 9.75 -17.73
N LYS A 40 17.80 9.05 -18.40
CA LYS A 40 18.74 8.11 -17.79
C LYS A 40 19.58 8.80 -16.72
N GLY A 41 19.44 8.37 -15.45
CA GLY A 41 20.17 8.88 -14.31
C GLY A 41 21.58 8.28 -14.16
N GLU A 42 22.47 9.04 -13.55
CA GLU A 42 23.85 8.66 -13.21
C GLU A 42 23.91 7.55 -12.15
N LYS A 43 24.97 6.74 -12.24
CA LYS A 43 25.20 5.54 -11.42
C LYS A 43 25.31 5.83 -9.93
N ILE A 44 24.82 4.86 -9.16
CA ILE A 44 24.84 4.64 -7.69
C ILE A 44 25.89 5.51 -6.97
N GLY A 45 25.39 6.54 -6.26
CA GLY A 45 26.17 7.30 -5.29
C GLY A 45 26.21 6.53 -3.96
N GLU A 46 27.44 6.22 -3.51
CA GLU A 46 27.71 5.61 -2.20
C GLU A 46 27.25 6.53 -1.07
N ASN A 47 26.15 6.16 -0.40
CA ASN A 47 25.85 6.50 0.98
C ASN A 47 24.99 5.36 1.56
N ALA A 48 25.61 4.19 1.72
CA ALA A 48 25.00 3.06 2.40
C ALA A 48 25.16 3.26 3.91
N GLY A 49 24.09 3.66 4.59
CA GLY A 49 23.96 3.52 6.03
C GLY A 49 23.65 2.06 6.35
N GLU A 50 24.51 1.40 7.14
CA GLU A 50 24.22 0.07 7.67
C GLU A 50 23.14 0.17 8.77
N GLY A 51 21.90 -0.17 8.39
CA GLY A 51 20.80 -0.37 9.32
C GLY A 51 20.25 -1.78 9.15
N ASN A 52 20.29 -2.59 10.19
CA ASN A 52 19.67 -3.93 10.28
C ASN A 52 20.02 -4.94 9.14
N GLY A 53 21.29 -4.94 8.66
CA GLY A 53 21.77 -5.93 7.70
C GLY A 53 21.36 -5.72 6.24
N GLY A 54 20.70 -4.60 5.90
CA GLY A 54 20.32 -4.20 4.54
C GLY A 54 21.11 -2.98 4.03
N LYS A 55 21.13 -2.79 2.70
CA LYS A 55 21.61 -1.56 2.06
C LYS A 55 20.45 -0.61 1.87
N SER A 56 20.63 0.67 2.17
CA SER A 56 19.61 1.70 1.91
C SER A 56 20.18 2.80 1.00
N GLY A 57 19.29 3.48 0.29
CA GLY A 57 19.69 4.55 -0.59
C GLY A 57 18.52 5.39 -1.08
N TYR A 58 18.84 6.31 -1.96
CA TYR A 58 17.86 7.16 -2.63
C TYR A 58 18.02 7.05 -4.13
N ALA A 59 16.92 6.86 -4.85
CA ALA A 59 16.84 6.94 -6.30
C ALA A 59 16.28 8.30 -6.71
N GLN A 60 16.98 9.01 -7.62
CA GLN A 60 16.45 10.24 -8.21
C GLN A 60 15.57 9.86 -9.40
N LEU A 61 14.24 9.97 -9.24
CA LEU A 61 13.22 9.59 -10.21
C LEU A 61 12.47 10.86 -10.67
N GLY A 62 13.01 11.54 -11.67
CA GLY A 62 12.54 12.87 -12.04
C GLY A 62 12.72 13.86 -10.88
N LYS A 63 11.61 14.45 -10.38
CA LYS A 63 11.63 15.35 -9.23
C LYS A 63 11.65 14.61 -7.89
N LEU A 64 11.23 13.33 -7.85
CA LEU A 64 11.17 12.54 -6.63
C LEU A 64 12.54 11.97 -6.29
N ARG A 65 12.97 12.15 -5.04
CA ARG A 65 14.08 11.45 -4.42
C ARG A 65 13.54 10.35 -3.52
N MET A 66 13.33 9.17 -4.11
CA MET A 66 12.68 8.03 -3.45
C MET A 66 13.64 7.24 -2.58
N TYR A 67 13.31 7.06 -1.30
CA TYR A 67 14.05 6.20 -0.39
C TYR A 67 13.69 4.73 -0.60
N TYR A 68 14.69 3.86 -0.57
CA TYR A 68 14.53 2.42 -0.64
C TYR A 68 15.53 1.69 0.24
N GLU A 69 15.20 0.46 0.59
CA GLU A 69 16.07 -0.48 1.28
C GLU A 69 16.16 -1.78 0.47
N ILE A 70 17.35 -2.41 0.45
CA ILE A 70 17.58 -3.72 -0.15
C ILE A 70 18.05 -4.66 0.94
N HIS A 71 17.32 -5.76 1.16
CA HIS A 71 17.60 -6.79 2.15
C HIS A 71 17.67 -8.14 1.47
N GLY A 72 18.49 -9.07 2.05
CA GLY A 72 18.67 -10.40 1.47
C GLY A 72 19.32 -10.37 0.09
N GLU A 73 19.43 -11.54 -0.52
CA GLU A 73 20.03 -11.75 -1.84
C GLU A 73 19.43 -12.97 -2.53
N GLY A 74 19.65 -13.08 -3.84
CA GLY A 74 19.18 -14.22 -4.64
C GLY A 74 17.69 -14.17 -4.95
N GLY A 75 17.17 -15.24 -5.57
CA GLY A 75 15.78 -15.40 -5.98
C GLY A 75 15.28 -14.31 -6.96
N THR A 76 13.99 -14.34 -7.23
CA THR A 76 13.31 -13.22 -7.90
C THR A 76 13.15 -12.08 -6.89
N PRO A 77 13.59 -10.83 -7.20
CA PRO A 77 13.43 -9.71 -6.29
C PRO A 77 11.96 -9.48 -5.92
N LEU A 78 11.70 -9.15 -4.64
CA LEU A 78 10.37 -8.81 -4.14
C LEU A 78 10.32 -7.33 -3.76
N VAL A 79 9.46 -6.55 -4.40
CA VAL A 79 9.18 -5.16 -4.02
C VAL A 79 8.08 -5.16 -2.96
N LEU A 80 8.32 -4.47 -1.83
CA LEU A 80 7.35 -4.26 -0.75
C LEU A 80 6.90 -2.80 -0.75
N ILE A 81 5.58 -2.57 -0.90
CA ILE A 81 4.94 -1.26 -0.94
C ILE A 81 3.99 -1.12 0.25
N HIS A 82 4.30 -0.21 1.17
CA HIS A 82 3.55 0.02 2.41
C HIS A 82 2.18 0.67 2.20
N GLY A 83 1.35 0.69 3.23
CA GLY A 83 0.04 1.34 3.27
C GLY A 83 0.11 2.86 3.45
N GLY A 84 -1.03 3.53 3.37
CA GLY A 84 -1.15 4.96 3.67
C GLY A 84 -0.85 5.26 5.14
N GLY A 85 -0.35 6.48 5.41
CA GLY A 85 0.05 6.89 6.76
C GLY A 85 1.19 6.06 7.37
N SER A 86 1.89 5.24 6.59
CA SER A 86 2.80 4.21 7.05
C SER A 86 4.22 4.39 6.47
N THR A 87 5.12 3.53 6.87
CA THR A 87 6.51 3.48 6.41
C THR A 87 6.96 2.02 6.32
N ILE A 88 8.15 1.77 5.77
CA ILE A 88 8.72 0.41 5.71
C ILE A 88 8.67 -0.29 7.07
N PRO A 89 9.24 0.27 8.17
CA PRO A 89 9.24 -0.41 9.45
C PRO A 89 7.85 -0.56 10.09
N VAL A 90 6.90 0.32 9.76
CA VAL A 90 5.54 0.23 10.29
C VAL A 90 4.80 -0.95 9.65
N THR A 91 4.77 -1.03 8.32
CA THR A 91 4.02 -2.09 7.63
C THR A 91 4.77 -3.44 7.66
N PHE A 92 6.09 -3.43 7.40
CA PHE A 92 6.84 -4.65 7.15
C PHE A 92 7.91 -4.98 8.20
N GLY A 93 8.04 -4.18 9.26
CA GLY A 93 9.12 -4.34 10.24
C GLY A 93 9.22 -5.75 10.84
N PHE A 94 8.08 -6.45 10.98
CA PHE A 94 8.04 -7.83 11.46
C PHE A 94 8.30 -8.87 10.37
N THR A 95 7.82 -8.64 9.14
CA THR A 95 7.84 -9.64 8.05
C THR A 95 8.98 -9.47 7.06
N LEU A 96 9.59 -8.28 6.97
CA LEU A 96 10.63 -7.98 5.99
C LEU A 96 11.80 -8.95 6.07
N GLY A 97 12.35 -9.20 7.27
CA GLY A 97 13.45 -10.15 7.46
C GLY A 97 13.07 -11.58 7.10
N MET A 98 11.79 -11.96 7.29
CA MET A 98 11.31 -13.28 6.90
C MET A 98 11.24 -13.42 5.37
N PHE A 99 10.79 -12.38 4.65
CA PHE A 99 10.85 -12.35 3.19
C PHE A 99 12.29 -12.37 2.67
N ALA A 100 13.17 -11.60 3.31
CA ALA A 100 14.56 -11.46 2.89
C ALA A 100 15.45 -12.69 3.21
N SER A 101 14.92 -13.75 3.83
CA SER A 101 15.71 -14.91 4.21
C SER A 101 16.18 -15.77 3.02
N ASP A 102 15.53 -15.66 1.86
CA ASP A 102 15.79 -16.50 0.68
C ASP A 102 15.70 -15.76 -0.66
N ARG A 103 15.45 -14.46 -0.63
CA ARG A 103 15.38 -13.62 -1.82
C ARG A 103 15.80 -12.18 -1.54
N MET A 104 16.13 -11.45 -2.60
CA MET A 104 16.29 -10.00 -2.53
C MET A 104 14.93 -9.35 -2.28
N VAL A 105 14.86 -8.48 -1.28
CA VAL A 105 13.69 -7.65 -0.98
C VAL A 105 14.04 -6.18 -1.19
N ILE A 106 13.21 -5.47 -1.93
CA ILE A 106 13.31 -4.02 -2.17
C ILE A 106 12.11 -3.38 -1.48
N ALA A 107 12.33 -2.78 -0.31
CA ALA A 107 11.29 -2.05 0.39
C ALA A 107 11.37 -0.56 0.06
N VAL A 108 10.24 0.07 -0.22
CA VAL A 108 10.18 1.47 -0.68
C VAL A 108 9.38 2.34 0.28
N GLU A 109 9.77 3.61 0.42
CA GLU A 109 8.92 4.63 1.03
C GLU A 109 8.32 5.50 -0.07
N MET A 110 6.99 5.52 -0.14
CA MET A 110 6.23 6.16 -1.20
C MET A 110 6.28 7.71 -1.07
N PRO A 111 5.94 8.47 -2.10
CA PRO A 111 5.96 9.94 -2.04
C PRO A 111 5.27 10.50 -0.80
N ALA A 112 5.88 11.48 -0.15
CA ALA A 112 5.48 12.10 1.11
C ALA A 112 5.51 11.20 2.36
N HIS A 113 6.03 9.97 2.28
CA HIS A 113 6.10 9.05 3.42
C HIS A 113 7.53 8.83 3.91
N GLY A 114 7.71 8.77 5.22
CA GLY A 114 8.97 8.47 5.86
C GLY A 114 10.10 9.36 5.37
N ARG A 115 11.17 8.76 4.83
CA ARG A 115 12.36 9.46 4.31
C ARG A 115 12.20 9.97 2.87
N THR A 116 11.09 9.65 2.19
CA THR A 116 10.75 10.16 0.85
C THR A 116 9.93 11.43 0.98
N ARG A 117 10.53 12.58 0.63
CA ARG A 117 9.86 13.88 0.75
C ARG A 117 8.79 14.08 -0.32
N ASP A 118 7.82 14.96 -0.01
CA ASP A 118 6.81 15.41 -0.96
C ASP A 118 7.44 16.26 -2.07
N THR A 119 6.94 16.11 -3.29
CA THR A 119 7.36 16.91 -4.46
C THR A 119 6.49 18.14 -4.69
N GLY A 120 5.39 18.29 -3.95
CA GLY A 120 4.36 19.28 -4.19
C GLY A 120 3.38 18.92 -5.32
N GLU A 121 3.61 17.82 -6.04
CA GLU A 121 2.71 17.35 -7.10
C GLU A 121 1.57 16.49 -6.51
N PRO A 122 0.40 16.39 -7.16
CA PRO A 122 -0.67 15.49 -6.69
C PRO A 122 -0.18 14.06 -6.61
N ILE A 123 -0.49 13.37 -5.50
CA ILE A 123 -0.15 11.95 -5.32
C ILE A 123 -1.31 11.09 -5.83
N THR A 124 -1.03 10.19 -6.78
CA THR A 124 -1.99 9.23 -7.31
C THR A 124 -1.37 7.83 -7.33
N PHE A 125 -2.20 6.77 -7.21
CA PHE A 125 -1.72 5.39 -7.32
C PHE A 125 -1.07 5.10 -8.68
N ARG A 126 -1.53 5.77 -9.72
CA ARG A 126 -0.97 5.71 -11.07
C ARG A 126 0.47 6.23 -11.13
N GLN A 127 0.70 7.39 -10.53
CA GLN A 127 2.04 7.97 -10.46
C GLN A 127 2.97 7.17 -9.54
N ASP A 128 2.42 6.63 -8.45
CA ASP A 128 3.16 5.73 -7.56
C ASP A 128 3.65 4.48 -8.30
N ALA A 129 2.81 3.90 -9.16
CA ALA A 129 3.17 2.79 -10.03
C ALA A 129 4.30 3.15 -10.99
N ASP A 130 4.24 4.33 -11.61
CA ASP A 130 5.28 4.84 -12.50
C ASP A 130 6.62 5.01 -11.74
N TYR A 131 6.60 5.48 -10.48
CA TYR A 131 7.81 5.59 -9.65
C TYR A 131 8.40 4.22 -9.28
N VAL A 132 7.57 3.22 -8.97
CA VAL A 132 8.07 1.86 -8.67
C VAL A 132 8.71 1.25 -9.91
N ALA A 133 8.11 1.39 -11.09
CA ALA A 133 8.68 0.92 -12.35
C ALA A 133 10.01 1.62 -12.67
N ALA A 134 10.08 2.95 -12.49
CA ALA A 134 11.30 3.72 -12.66
C ALA A 134 12.40 3.35 -11.64
N LEU A 135 12.03 2.99 -10.40
CA LEU A 135 12.98 2.48 -9.42
C LEU A 135 13.60 1.15 -9.87
N LEU A 136 12.79 0.22 -10.38
CA LEU A 136 13.30 -1.05 -10.92
C LEU A 136 14.26 -0.82 -12.08
N GLU A 137 13.95 0.10 -13.00
CA GLU A 137 14.87 0.51 -14.08
C GLU A 137 16.16 1.12 -13.53
N TYR A 138 16.06 2.02 -12.53
CA TYR A 138 17.21 2.65 -11.86
C TYR A 138 18.14 1.61 -11.22
N LEU A 139 17.56 0.57 -10.59
CA LEU A 139 18.30 -0.52 -9.96
C LEU A 139 18.80 -1.58 -10.96
N GLY A 140 18.44 -1.48 -12.24
CA GLY A 140 18.80 -2.46 -13.28
C GLY A 140 18.06 -3.78 -13.14
N ILE A 141 16.87 -3.77 -12.53
CA ILE A 141 16.04 -4.96 -12.30
C ILE A 141 14.98 -5.04 -13.40
N GLY A 142 15.07 -6.08 -14.23
CA GLY A 142 14.15 -6.25 -15.35
C GLY A 142 12.75 -6.70 -14.93
N LYS A 143 12.65 -7.60 -13.94
CA LYS A 143 11.38 -8.08 -13.38
C LYS A 143 11.51 -8.36 -11.89
N ALA A 144 10.41 -8.09 -11.16
CA ALA A 144 10.29 -8.36 -9.74
C ALA A 144 8.89 -8.91 -9.40
N ASP A 145 8.79 -9.62 -8.30
CA ASP A 145 7.52 -9.81 -7.62
C ASP A 145 7.14 -8.51 -6.92
N VAL A 146 5.85 -8.19 -6.85
CA VAL A 146 5.36 -6.98 -6.20
C VAL A 146 4.34 -7.35 -5.13
N PHE A 147 4.57 -6.90 -3.91
CA PHE A 147 3.63 -7.00 -2.81
C PHE A 147 3.23 -5.59 -2.35
N GLY A 148 1.99 -5.21 -2.62
CA GLY A 148 1.41 -3.96 -2.12
C GLY A 148 0.37 -4.22 -1.04
N PHE A 149 0.47 -3.47 0.08
CA PHE A 149 -0.48 -3.50 1.18
C PHE A 149 -1.29 -2.21 1.25
N SER A 150 -2.62 -2.31 1.39
CA SER A 150 -3.53 -1.16 1.56
C SER A 150 -3.38 -0.15 0.40
N ASN A 151 -2.98 1.10 0.63
CA ASN A 151 -2.64 2.04 -0.44
C ASN A 151 -1.55 1.49 -1.38
N GLY A 152 -0.57 0.75 -0.84
CA GLY A 152 0.40 0.02 -1.66
C GLY A 152 -0.26 -1.08 -2.51
N GLY A 153 -1.37 -1.66 -2.05
CA GLY A 153 -2.18 -2.60 -2.83
C GLY A 153 -2.89 -1.93 -4.01
N HIS A 154 -3.39 -0.70 -3.82
CA HIS A 154 -3.91 0.12 -4.93
C HIS A 154 -2.81 0.48 -5.94
N THR A 155 -1.60 0.81 -5.44
CA THR A 155 -0.42 1.01 -6.30
C THR A 155 -0.06 -0.28 -7.06
N ALA A 156 -0.15 -1.45 -6.42
CA ALA A 156 0.10 -2.74 -7.05
C ALA A 156 -0.92 -3.03 -8.17
N ILE A 157 -2.20 -2.66 -8.01
CA ILE A 157 -3.21 -2.73 -9.09
C ILE A 157 -2.74 -1.91 -10.31
N GLU A 158 -2.35 -0.64 -10.10
CA GLU A 158 -1.85 0.21 -11.19
C GLU A 158 -0.58 -0.34 -11.83
N ILE A 159 0.35 -0.92 -11.06
CA ILE A 159 1.54 -1.58 -11.61
C ILE A 159 1.13 -2.74 -12.51
N GLY A 160 0.20 -3.58 -12.08
CA GLY A 160 -0.29 -4.71 -12.86
C GLY A 160 -1.00 -4.31 -14.16
N ILE A 161 -1.67 -3.16 -14.18
CA ILE A 161 -2.35 -2.61 -15.36
C ILE A 161 -1.34 -1.93 -16.31
N ARG A 162 -0.44 -1.08 -15.79
CA ARG A 162 0.36 -0.15 -16.58
C ARG A 162 1.77 -0.64 -16.89
N HIS A 163 2.33 -1.46 -16.01
CA HIS A 163 3.72 -1.94 -16.07
C HIS A 163 3.84 -3.47 -15.93
N PRO A 164 2.99 -4.26 -16.64
CA PRO A 164 3.04 -5.72 -16.53
C PRO A 164 4.39 -6.31 -16.97
N GLU A 165 5.17 -5.57 -17.76
CA GLU A 165 6.50 -5.99 -18.24
C GLU A 165 7.54 -6.10 -17.13
N VAL A 166 7.41 -5.31 -16.04
CA VAL A 166 8.35 -5.37 -14.91
C VAL A 166 7.87 -6.30 -13.80
N VAL A 167 6.67 -6.88 -13.90
CA VAL A 167 6.09 -7.75 -12.88
C VAL A 167 6.28 -9.23 -13.25
N ASN A 168 6.80 -10.02 -12.31
CA ASN A 168 6.77 -11.47 -12.37
C ASN A 168 5.47 -12.01 -11.76
N ARG A 169 5.21 -11.70 -10.49
CA ARG A 169 3.98 -12.01 -9.75
C ARG A 169 3.50 -10.81 -8.95
N LEU A 170 2.20 -10.75 -8.68
CA LEU A 170 1.56 -9.62 -8.01
C LEU A 170 0.81 -10.09 -6.78
N VAL A 171 1.03 -9.45 -5.63
CA VAL A 171 0.23 -9.62 -4.41
C VAL A 171 -0.47 -8.31 -4.11
N ILE A 172 -1.80 -8.34 -4.14
CA ILE A 172 -2.68 -7.23 -3.81
C ILE A 172 -3.28 -7.53 -2.44
N ALA A 173 -2.77 -6.88 -1.39
CA ALA A 173 -3.15 -7.16 -0.02
C ALA A 173 -3.99 -6.03 0.58
N SER A 174 -5.14 -6.36 1.18
CA SER A 174 -6.03 -5.42 1.89
C SER A 174 -6.41 -4.18 1.07
N ALA A 175 -6.73 -4.37 -0.21
CA ALA A 175 -7.10 -3.30 -1.12
C ALA A 175 -8.45 -3.60 -1.80
N PHE A 176 -9.05 -2.58 -2.35
CA PHE A 176 -10.28 -2.66 -3.12
C PHE A 176 -10.12 -1.91 -4.44
N TYR A 177 -10.81 -2.34 -5.49
CA TYR A 177 -10.75 -1.66 -6.80
C TYR A 177 -11.99 -0.78 -7.07
N ARG A 178 -12.96 -0.79 -6.15
CA ARG A 178 -14.17 0.04 -6.19
C ARG A 178 -14.50 0.58 -4.81
N ARG A 179 -15.12 1.75 -4.77
CA ARG A 179 -15.56 2.38 -3.51
C ARG A 179 -16.52 1.50 -2.73
N ASP A 180 -17.40 0.74 -3.43
CA ASP A 180 -18.35 -0.19 -2.82
C ASP A 180 -17.69 -1.46 -2.26
N GLY A 181 -16.40 -1.64 -2.49
CA GLY A 181 -15.60 -2.72 -1.92
C GLY A 181 -15.14 -2.50 -0.49
N ALA A 182 -15.17 -1.27 0.00
CA ALA A 182 -14.85 -0.95 1.37
C ALA A 182 -16.04 -1.23 2.31
N PHE A 183 -15.77 -1.44 3.60
CA PHE A 183 -16.85 -1.62 4.59
C PHE A 183 -17.74 -0.36 4.68
N ALA A 184 -18.99 -0.54 5.13
CA ALA A 184 -19.95 0.57 5.25
C ALA A 184 -19.42 1.68 6.17
N GLY A 185 -19.45 2.93 5.72
CA GLY A 185 -18.96 4.09 6.48
C GLY A 185 -17.47 4.39 6.33
N PHE A 186 -16.70 3.55 5.61
CA PHE A 186 -15.26 3.79 5.39
C PHE A 186 -14.96 5.18 4.82
N TRP A 187 -15.79 5.67 3.90
CA TRP A 187 -15.60 6.94 3.20
C TRP A 187 -16.07 8.18 3.97
N ASP A 188 -16.87 7.99 5.03
CA ASP A 188 -17.59 9.08 5.69
C ASP A 188 -16.65 10.05 6.44
N GLY A 189 -15.51 9.54 6.91
CA GLY A 189 -14.57 10.30 7.73
C GLY A 189 -13.56 11.16 6.95
N PHE A 190 -13.30 10.86 5.68
CA PHE A 190 -12.18 11.49 4.96
C PHE A 190 -12.33 13.01 4.78
N ALA A 191 -13.54 13.51 4.54
CA ALA A 191 -13.76 14.95 4.30
C ALA A 191 -13.48 15.84 5.52
N SER A 192 -13.52 15.26 6.73
CA SER A 192 -13.26 15.97 7.99
C SER A 192 -12.02 15.44 8.72
N ALA A 193 -11.26 14.54 8.08
CA ALA A 193 -10.08 13.93 8.70
C ALA A 193 -9.00 14.98 8.98
N THR A 194 -8.40 14.89 10.16
CA THR A 194 -7.24 15.69 10.57
C THR A 194 -6.14 14.78 11.09
N VAL A 195 -4.90 15.24 11.05
CA VAL A 195 -3.75 14.47 11.55
C VAL A 195 -3.89 14.07 13.02
N ASP A 196 -4.70 14.81 13.80
CA ASP A 196 -4.96 14.46 15.20
C ASP A 196 -5.84 13.20 15.35
N MET A 197 -6.57 12.83 14.31
CA MET A 197 -7.36 11.58 14.27
C MET A 197 -6.52 10.35 13.91
N MET A 198 -5.27 10.54 13.50
CA MET A 198 -4.34 9.44 13.25
C MET A 198 -4.05 8.71 14.58
N PRO A 199 -4.10 7.35 14.62
CA PRO A 199 -3.77 6.60 15.82
C PRO A 199 -2.44 7.05 16.44
N PRO A 200 -2.38 7.30 17.76
CA PRO A 200 -1.17 7.81 18.42
C PRO A 200 0.07 6.95 18.17
N GLU A 201 -0.11 5.62 18.13
CA GLU A 201 0.95 4.64 17.91
C GLU A 201 1.50 4.76 16.48
N LEU A 202 0.63 4.91 15.50
CA LEU A 202 1.00 5.09 14.09
C LEU A 202 1.74 6.42 13.89
N LYS A 203 1.23 7.51 14.51
CA LYS A 203 1.91 8.81 14.52
C LYS A 203 3.30 8.72 15.14
N ALA A 204 3.43 8.08 16.31
CA ALA A 204 4.71 7.90 16.98
C ALA A 204 5.70 7.05 16.17
N ALA A 205 5.23 6.01 15.49
CA ALA A 205 6.05 5.16 14.64
C ALA A 205 6.54 5.90 13.38
N SER A 206 5.68 6.70 12.75
CA SER A 206 6.05 7.56 11.62
C SER A 206 7.12 8.58 12.03
N LEU A 207 6.93 9.25 13.17
CA LEU A 207 7.90 10.22 13.72
C LEU A 207 9.22 9.58 14.18
N LYS A 208 9.23 8.29 14.50
CA LYS A 208 10.47 7.55 14.76
C LYS A 208 11.30 7.37 13.49
N THR A 209 10.64 7.23 12.33
CA THR A 209 11.30 7.10 11.03
C THR A 209 11.77 8.45 10.50
N ASP A 210 10.93 9.47 10.61
CA ASP A 210 11.21 10.86 10.25
C ASP A 210 10.62 11.80 11.31
N PRO A 211 11.43 12.41 12.20
CA PRO A 211 10.98 13.23 13.32
C PRO A 211 10.55 14.64 12.91
N ASP A 212 9.91 14.80 11.77
CA ASP A 212 9.44 16.05 11.19
C ASP A 212 7.90 16.10 11.24
N LEU A 213 7.35 16.93 12.14
CA LEU A 213 5.90 17.10 12.32
C LEU A 213 5.25 17.77 11.10
N GLU A 214 5.93 18.67 10.40
CA GLU A 214 5.41 19.29 9.19
C GLU A 214 5.30 18.26 8.07
N HIS A 215 6.30 17.40 7.91
CA HIS A 215 6.25 16.31 6.95
C HIS A 215 5.16 15.28 7.29
N LEU A 216 4.96 14.96 8.57
CA LEU A 216 3.85 14.11 9.01
C LEU A 216 2.48 14.70 8.61
N GLN A 217 2.30 16.02 8.78
CA GLN A 217 1.07 16.71 8.34
C GLN A 217 0.91 16.61 6.81
N VAL A 218 1.99 16.87 6.06
CA VAL A 218 1.97 16.76 4.59
C VAL A 218 1.61 15.35 4.15
N MET A 219 2.21 14.32 4.73
CA MET A 219 1.88 12.91 4.44
C MET A 219 0.40 12.64 4.65
N PHE A 220 -0.14 13.03 5.81
CA PHE A 220 -1.54 12.84 6.15
C PHE A 220 -2.47 13.54 5.15
N ASP A 221 -2.23 14.82 4.85
CA ASP A 221 -3.05 15.62 3.94
C ASP A 221 -3.04 15.04 2.52
N ARG A 222 -1.87 14.52 2.06
CA ARG A 222 -1.72 13.87 0.76
C ARG A 222 -2.51 12.57 0.67
N ASP A 223 -2.46 11.73 1.70
CA ASP A 223 -3.21 10.48 1.73
C ASP A 223 -4.72 10.74 1.79
N VAL A 224 -5.17 11.68 2.62
CA VAL A 224 -6.58 12.08 2.68
C VAL A 224 -7.06 12.60 1.31
N ALA A 225 -6.29 13.51 0.69
CA ALA A 225 -6.64 14.06 -0.62
C ALA A 225 -6.73 12.95 -1.70
N ARG A 226 -5.79 12.00 -1.70
CA ARG A 226 -5.79 10.85 -2.60
C ARG A 226 -7.01 9.96 -2.41
N MET A 227 -7.40 9.67 -1.16
CA MET A 227 -8.57 8.85 -0.86
C MET A 227 -9.88 9.57 -1.20
N ILE A 228 -9.98 10.89 -0.99
CA ILE A 228 -11.14 11.69 -1.44
C ILE A 228 -11.27 11.62 -2.97
N ALA A 229 -10.14 11.71 -3.68
CA ALA A 229 -10.08 11.67 -5.14
C ALA A 229 -10.15 10.25 -5.73
N PHE A 230 -10.28 9.22 -4.89
CA PHE A 230 -10.32 7.81 -5.32
C PHE A 230 -11.37 7.59 -6.40
N GLN A 231 -10.98 6.95 -7.48
CA GLN A 231 -11.85 6.53 -8.58
C GLN A 231 -11.82 5.02 -8.72
N ASP A 232 -13.00 4.45 -8.98
CA ASP A 232 -13.14 3.01 -9.24
C ASP A 232 -12.37 2.62 -10.50
N TRP A 233 -11.67 1.50 -10.46
CA TRP A 233 -11.26 0.80 -11.67
C TRP A 233 -12.45 0.02 -12.24
N THR A 234 -12.52 -0.07 -13.55
CA THR A 234 -13.51 -0.90 -14.23
C THR A 234 -13.13 -2.38 -14.14
N ASP A 235 -14.12 -3.26 -14.33
CA ASP A 235 -13.86 -4.70 -14.41
C ASP A 235 -12.94 -5.05 -15.61
N GLU A 236 -12.99 -4.26 -16.70
CA GLU A 236 -12.10 -4.40 -17.86
C GLU A 236 -10.65 -4.03 -17.53
N GLU A 237 -10.42 -2.95 -16.76
CA GLU A 237 -9.07 -2.57 -16.30
C GLU A 237 -8.51 -3.66 -15.39
N MET A 238 -9.29 -4.16 -14.44
CA MET A 238 -8.88 -5.28 -13.58
C MET A 238 -8.61 -6.56 -14.38
N ALA A 239 -9.44 -6.85 -15.37
CA ALA A 239 -9.27 -8.00 -16.26
C ALA A 239 -8.06 -7.84 -17.21
N SER A 240 -7.49 -6.65 -17.36
CA SER A 240 -6.26 -6.42 -18.12
C SER A 240 -5.01 -6.91 -17.39
N ILE A 241 -5.06 -7.11 -16.07
CA ILE A 241 -3.97 -7.69 -15.27
C ILE A 241 -3.82 -9.18 -15.65
N LYS A 242 -2.78 -9.49 -16.45
CA LYS A 242 -2.51 -10.86 -16.94
C LYS A 242 -1.47 -11.60 -16.12
N VAL A 243 -0.70 -10.91 -15.32
CA VAL A 243 0.30 -11.52 -14.45
C VAL A 243 -0.37 -12.38 -13.38
N LYS A 244 0.31 -13.44 -12.92
CA LYS A 244 -0.20 -14.29 -11.84
C LYS A 244 -0.35 -13.43 -10.58
N THR A 245 -1.54 -13.38 -10.02
CA THR A 245 -1.92 -12.46 -8.94
C THR A 245 -2.42 -13.22 -7.72
N LEU A 246 -2.06 -12.78 -6.53
CA LEU A 246 -2.66 -13.19 -5.27
C LEU A 246 -3.45 -12.01 -4.70
N VAL A 247 -4.75 -12.19 -4.54
CA VAL A 247 -5.59 -11.30 -3.73
C VAL A 247 -5.52 -11.80 -2.29
N PHE A 248 -5.05 -10.95 -1.38
CA PHE A 248 -4.88 -11.30 0.03
C PHE A 248 -5.69 -10.34 0.91
N SER A 249 -6.43 -10.86 1.88
CA SER A 249 -7.26 -10.05 2.78
C SER A 249 -7.42 -10.71 4.13
N ALA A 250 -7.76 -9.92 5.15
CA ALA A 250 -8.30 -10.44 6.41
C ALA A 250 -9.83 -10.50 6.35
N ASP A 251 -10.46 -11.27 7.25
CA ASP A 251 -11.91 -11.42 7.32
C ASP A 251 -12.63 -10.20 7.96
N HIS A 252 -11.88 -9.35 8.69
CA HIS A 252 -12.33 -8.07 9.25
C HIS A 252 -11.48 -6.89 8.74
N ASP A 253 -11.27 -6.83 7.43
CA ASP A 253 -10.41 -5.86 6.76
C ASP A 253 -11.17 -4.57 6.37
N VAL A 254 -10.45 -3.60 5.78
CA VAL A 254 -11.06 -2.39 5.17
C VAL A 254 -11.87 -2.74 3.92
N ASN A 255 -11.45 -3.74 3.16
CA ASN A 255 -12.24 -4.31 2.07
C ASN A 255 -13.09 -5.47 2.57
N THR A 256 -14.30 -5.60 2.04
CA THR A 256 -15.17 -6.73 2.38
C THR A 256 -14.65 -8.03 1.75
N VAL A 257 -14.92 -9.17 2.40
CA VAL A 257 -14.55 -10.50 1.87
C VAL A 257 -15.20 -10.74 0.49
N GLU A 258 -16.45 -10.31 0.31
CA GLU A 258 -17.17 -10.40 -0.95
C GLU A 258 -16.45 -9.64 -2.07
N HIS A 259 -15.87 -8.48 -1.74
CA HIS A 259 -15.09 -7.70 -2.71
C HIS A 259 -13.77 -8.38 -3.06
N ALA A 260 -13.06 -8.96 -2.09
CA ALA A 260 -11.86 -9.75 -2.33
C ALA A 260 -12.16 -10.95 -3.26
N VAL A 261 -13.29 -11.66 -3.01
CA VAL A 261 -13.78 -12.73 -3.89
C VAL A 261 -14.07 -12.19 -5.30
N ARG A 262 -14.78 -11.05 -5.41
CA ARG A 262 -15.06 -10.42 -6.70
C ARG A 262 -13.76 -10.08 -7.44
N MET A 263 -12.82 -9.43 -6.79
CA MET A 263 -11.53 -9.07 -7.37
C MET A 263 -10.80 -10.30 -7.91
N SER A 264 -10.74 -11.40 -7.15
CA SER A 264 -10.10 -12.64 -7.59
C SER A 264 -10.81 -13.35 -8.76
N LYS A 265 -12.07 -13.00 -9.06
CA LYS A 265 -12.81 -13.52 -10.22
C LYS A 265 -12.67 -12.65 -11.44
N VAL A 266 -12.50 -11.34 -11.25
CA VAL A 266 -12.33 -10.38 -12.34
C VAL A 266 -10.91 -10.43 -12.91
N ILE A 267 -9.88 -10.58 -12.07
CA ILE A 267 -8.49 -10.79 -12.52
C ILE A 267 -8.32 -12.23 -13.04
N PRO A 268 -7.96 -12.45 -14.32
CA PRO A 268 -8.04 -13.79 -14.95
C PRO A 268 -7.16 -14.85 -14.31
N ASN A 269 -5.99 -14.46 -13.76
CA ASN A 269 -4.99 -15.37 -13.19
C ASN A 269 -4.81 -15.15 -11.69
N ALA A 270 -5.91 -14.90 -10.95
CA ALA A 270 -5.83 -14.62 -9.53
C ALA A 270 -6.16 -15.84 -8.67
N ASP A 271 -5.36 -16.02 -7.62
CA ASP A 271 -5.67 -16.84 -6.45
C ASP A 271 -6.20 -15.92 -5.33
N LEU A 272 -6.91 -16.48 -4.35
CA LEU A 272 -7.47 -15.76 -3.21
C LEU A 272 -7.04 -16.42 -1.89
N VAL A 273 -6.58 -15.58 -0.98
CA VAL A 273 -6.38 -15.95 0.44
C VAL A 273 -7.14 -14.96 1.31
N VAL A 274 -7.95 -15.49 2.23
CA VAL A 274 -8.58 -14.73 3.32
C VAL A 274 -8.15 -15.37 4.63
N VAL A 275 -7.58 -14.57 5.53
CA VAL A 275 -7.10 -15.04 6.84
C VAL A 275 -7.91 -14.40 7.96
N PRO A 276 -8.00 -15.03 9.15
CA PRO A 276 -8.56 -14.37 10.32
C PRO A 276 -7.74 -13.14 10.72
N GLY A 277 -8.40 -12.03 11.02
CA GLY A 277 -7.74 -10.82 11.53
C GLY A 277 -8.36 -9.52 11.04
N THR A 278 -7.65 -8.43 11.31
CA THR A 278 -8.01 -7.07 10.89
C THR A 278 -6.99 -6.52 9.91
N HIS A 279 -7.21 -5.28 9.45
CA HIS A 279 -6.32 -4.57 8.51
C HIS A 279 -4.87 -4.55 9.01
N GLY A 280 -3.95 -5.22 8.30
CA GLY A 280 -2.52 -5.29 8.64
C GLY A 280 -2.13 -6.26 9.76
N SER A 281 -3.07 -6.79 10.55
CA SER A 281 -2.75 -7.70 11.68
C SER A 281 -1.99 -8.95 11.24
N TYR A 282 -2.24 -9.42 10.05
CA TYR A 282 -1.57 -10.58 9.46
C TYR A 282 -0.13 -10.31 8.97
N LEU A 283 0.29 -9.04 8.93
CA LEU A 283 1.68 -8.63 8.70
C LEU A 283 2.45 -8.43 10.01
N GLY A 284 1.78 -8.62 11.16
CA GLY A 284 2.35 -8.34 12.47
C GLY A 284 2.30 -6.86 12.83
N ASP A 285 1.54 -6.06 12.10
CA ASP A 285 1.32 -4.64 12.39
C ASP A 285 0.38 -4.50 13.59
N SER A 286 0.98 -4.35 14.76
CA SER A 286 0.24 -4.12 16.00
C SER A 286 -0.35 -2.71 16.12
N LEU A 287 -0.01 -1.81 15.18
CA LEU A 287 -0.40 -0.41 15.23
C LEU A 287 -1.74 -0.15 14.55
N LEU A 288 -2.15 -1.04 13.65
CA LEU A 288 -3.41 -0.91 12.87
C LEU A 288 -4.55 -1.80 13.39
N GLY A 289 -4.33 -2.58 14.41
CA GLY A 289 -5.33 -3.49 14.97
C GLY A 289 -4.83 -4.23 16.18
N ASP A 290 -5.63 -5.16 16.69
CA ASP A 290 -5.35 -6.00 17.86
C ASP A 290 -4.10 -6.88 17.66
N GLY A 291 -2.96 -6.24 17.43
CA GLY A 291 -1.68 -6.89 17.23
C GLY A 291 -1.58 -8.03 18.22
N VAL A 292 -1.88 -9.24 17.77
CA VAL A 292 -2.03 -10.39 18.64
C VAL A 292 -0.62 -10.78 19.05
N ASN A 293 -0.17 -10.19 20.15
CA ASN A 293 1.03 -10.63 20.83
C ASN A 293 0.95 -12.17 20.97
N GLY A 294 1.83 -12.88 20.27
CA GLY A 294 1.85 -14.34 20.22
C GLY A 294 1.11 -14.99 19.04
N SER A 295 0.49 -14.24 18.14
CA SER A 295 -0.06 -14.81 16.91
C SER A 295 1.06 -15.20 15.93
N ARG A 296 0.98 -16.39 15.39
CA ARG A 296 1.84 -16.86 14.30
C ARG A 296 1.33 -16.43 12.92
N MET A 297 0.34 -15.54 12.86
CA MET A 297 -0.33 -15.19 11.60
C MET A 297 0.63 -14.54 10.60
N ALA A 298 1.56 -13.70 11.07
CA ALA A 298 2.56 -13.10 10.19
C ALA A 298 3.50 -14.16 9.57
N GLU A 299 3.94 -15.17 10.35
CA GLU A 299 4.72 -16.29 9.84
C GLU A 299 3.93 -17.10 8.79
N ILE A 300 2.64 -17.36 9.06
CA ILE A 300 1.73 -18.08 8.15
C ILE A 300 1.53 -17.26 6.87
N THR A 301 1.32 -15.95 7.00
CA THR A 301 1.18 -15.04 5.85
C THR A 301 2.42 -15.06 4.97
N VAL A 302 3.61 -14.91 5.56
CA VAL A 302 4.87 -14.99 4.80
C VAL A 302 5.00 -16.34 4.10
N ALA A 303 4.67 -17.45 4.77
CA ALA A 303 4.73 -18.77 4.17
C ALA A 303 3.75 -18.92 2.99
N LEU A 304 2.51 -18.44 3.12
CA LEU A 304 1.50 -18.48 2.05
C LEU A 304 1.92 -17.60 0.85
N VAL A 305 2.46 -16.41 1.11
CA VAL A 305 2.94 -15.51 0.06
C VAL A 305 4.15 -16.14 -0.65
N LYS A 306 5.13 -16.66 0.08
CA LYS A 306 6.29 -17.34 -0.51
C LYS A 306 5.88 -18.55 -1.36
N GLU A 307 4.98 -19.40 -0.86
CA GLU A 307 4.43 -20.53 -1.61
C GLU A 307 3.78 -20.06 -2.94
N PHE A 308 3.11 -18.90 -2.95
CA PHE A 308 2.58 -18.32 -4.16
C PHE A 308 3.69 -17.77 -5.08
N LEU A 309 4.70 -17.09 -4.53
CA LEU A 309 5.79 -16.48 -5.31
C LEU A 309 6.74 -17.50 -5.93
N ASP A 310 6.83 -18.71 -5.38
CA ASP A 310 7.80 -19.74 -5.79
C ASP A 310 7.21 -20.78 -6.78
N LYS A 311 5.90 -20.73 -7.04
CA LYS A 311 5.22 -21.57 -8.06
C LYS A 311 5.46 -21.12 -9.48
#